data_010b00ed19de06964c56f34b8deb714e
#
_entry.id   010b00ed19de06964c56f34b8deb714e
#
_cell.length_a   1.000
_cell.length_b   1.000
_cell.length_c   1.000
_cell.angle_alpha   90.00
_cell.angle_beta   90.00
_cell.angle_gamma   90.00
#
_symmetry.space_group_name_H-M   'P 1'
#
loop_
_entity.id
_entity.type
_entity.pdbx_description
1 polymer ?
#
loop_
_entity_poly.entity_id
_entity_poly.type
_entity_poly.pdbx_seq_one_letter_code
_entity_poly.pdbx_strand_id
1 'polypeptide(L)'
;MSVSDEDTAEKWDLTELNNLLLPIIPLKSVVLTDEQKKSMKKNELKHTLKEAAIKLYETKEAEFPEPEQIREIERVVLLKVIDNKWMSHLDDMDALREGIGLQAYGQRDPVVEYKMQGYELYEAMMAAIQEETVRILFHIRV
;
A
#
# COMPACT_ATOMS: atom_id res chain seq x y z
N MET A 1 -3.30 8.96 0.42
CA MET A 1 -4.50 9.41 -0.30
C MET A 1 -4.28 10.78 -0.91
N SER A 2 -4.86 11.01 -2.08
CA SER A 2 -4.73 12.26 -2.85
C SER A 2 -5.66 13.40 -2.36
N VAL A 3 -6.10 13.35 -1.12
CA VAL A 3 -7.00 14.36 -0.53
C VAL A 3 -6.44 14.86 0.80
N SER A 4 -6.66 16.14 1.11
CA SER A 4 -6.26 16.72 2.39
C SER A 4 -7.31 16.45 3.48
N ASP A 5 -6.87 16.50 4.74
CA ASP A 5 -7.78 16.28 5.88
C ASP A 5 -8.81 17.40 6.07
N GLU A 6 -8.49 18.57 5.55
CA GLU A 6 -9.33 19.76 5.68
C GLU A 6 -10.36 19.92 4.54
N ASP A 7 -10.15 19.20 3.43
CA ASP A 7 -11.03 19.28 2.29
C ASP A 7 -12.33 18.52 2.48
N THR A 8 -13.42 19.09 1.96
CA THR A 8 -14.70 18.40 1.84
C THR A 8 -14.68 17.49 0.61
N ALA A 9 -15.55 16.48 0.60
CA ALA A 9 -15.63 15.51 -0.50
C ALA A 9 -15.91 16.15 -1.87
N GLU A 10 -16.50 17.34 -1.91
CA GLU A 10 -16.75 18.08 -3.14
C GLU A 10 -15.48 18.51 -3.88
N LYS A 11 -14.38 18.71 -3.12
CA LYS A 11 -13.08 19.11 -3.65
C LYS A 11 -12.16 17.95 -4.03
N TRP A 12 -12.56 16.73 -3.71
CA TRP A 12 -11.73 15.55 -3.94
C TRP A 12 -11.74 15.12 -5.40
N ASP A 13 -10.57 14.74 -5.90
CA ASP A 13 -10.43 14.10 -7.19
C ASP A 13 -10.67 12.58 -7.05
N LEU A 14 -11.92 12.17 -7.19
CA LEU A 14 -12.30 10.76 -7.11
C LEU A 14 -11.81 9.95 -8.32
N THR A 15 -11.58 10.59 -9.45
CA THR A 15 -11.03 9.93 -10.64
C THR A 15 -9.59 9.48 -10.37
N GLU A 16 -8.78 10.35 -9.78
CA GLU A 16 -7.41 10.02 -9.38
C GLU A 16 -7.40 8.90 -8.33
N LEU A 17 -8.27 8.98 -7.33
CA LEU A 17 -8.42 7.95 -6.31
C LEU A 17 -8.80 6.60 -6.93
N ASN A 18 -9.74 6.56 -7.86
CA ASN A 18 -10.12 5.34 -8.58
C ASN A 18 -8.94 4.77 -9.37
N ASN A 19 -8.19 5.62 -10.08
CA ASN A 19 -7.04 5.20 -10.87
C ASN A 19 -5.92 4.58 -10.02
N LEU A 20 -5.75 5.05 -8.78
CA LEU A 20 -4.75 4.52 -7.86
C LEU A 20 -5.23 3.25 -7.14
N LEU A 21 -6.51 3.20 -6.77
CA LEU A 21 -7.05 2.15 -5.91
C LEU A 21 -7.49 0.90 -6.68
N LEU A 22 -8.17 1.05 -7.80
CA LEU A 22 -8.78 -0.08 -8.52
C LEU A 22 -7.78 -1.12 -9.03
N PRO A 23 -6.55 -0.77 -9.47
CA PRO A 23 -5.55 -1.78 -9.84
C PRO A 23 -5.07 -2.62 -8.66
N ILE A 24 -5.16 -2.11 -7.44
CA ILE A 24 -4.74 -2.81 -6.23
C ILE A 24 -5.90 -3.63 -5.67
N ILE A 25 -7.04 -2.99 -5.46
CA ILE A 25 -8.25 -3.60 -4.91
C ILE A 25 -9.37 -3.46 -5.94
N PRO A 26 -9.87 -4.55 -6.52
CA PRO A 26 -10.87 -4.49 -7.60
C PRO A 26 -12.27 -4.19 -7.05
N LEU A 27 -12.43 -3.04 -6.42
CA LEU A 27 -13.71 -2.51 -5.98
C LEU A 27 -14.48 -1.92 -7.15
N LYS A 28 -15.79 -1.72 -6.97
CA LYS A 28 -16.56 -0.86 -7.86
C LYS A 28 -16.04 0.57 -7.74
N SER A 29 -16.13 1.34 -8.83
CA SER A 29 -15.70 2.74 -8.82
C SER A 29 -16.24 3.49 -7.62
N VAL A 30 -15.39 4.31 -7.01
CA VAL A 30 -15.78 5.14 -5.88
C VAL A 30 -16.72 6.24 -6.39
N VAL A 31 -18.00 6.13 -6.05
CA VAL A 31 -19.03 7.10 -6.40
C VAL A 31 -19.71 7.55 -5.12
N LEU A 32 -19.76 8.85 -4.91
CA LEU A 32 -20.42 9.46 -3.77
C LEU A 32 -21.70 10.15 -4.22
N THR A 33 -22.76 10.05 -3.42
CA THR A 33 -23.96 10.82 -3.62
C THR A 33 -23.70 12.29 -3.27
N ASP A 34 -24.54 13.21 -3.77
CA ASP A 34 -24.39 14.64 -3.46
C ASP A 34 -24.44 14.93 -1.95
N GLU A 35 -25.28 14.19 -1.22
CA GLU A 35 -25.36 14.29 0.24
C GLU A 35 -24.06 13.81 0.91
N GLN A 36 -23.48 12.70 0.44
CA GLN A 36 -22.21 12.18 0.93
C GLN A 36 -21.06 13.14 0.65
N LYS A 37 -21.03 13.76 -0.54
CA LYS A 37 -20.02 14.75 -0.90
C LYS A 37 -20.04 15.96 0.02
N LYS A 38 -21.21 16.36 0.52
CA LYS A 38 -21.37 17.52 1.41
C LYS A 38 -20.93 17.23 2.84
N SER A 39 -21.07 16.01 3.33
CA SER A 39 -20.88 15.64 4.73
C SER A 39 -19.66 14.76 5.00
N MET A 40 -19.15 14.07 3.98
CA MET A 40 -18.09 13.08 4.15
C MET A 40 -16.72 13.72 4.30
N LYS A 41 -15.98 13.28 5.32
CA LYS A 41 -14.59 13.67 5.56
C LYS A 41 -13.64 12.55 5.12
N LYS A 42 -12.34 12.87 5.00
CA LYS A 42 -11.29 11.92 4.61
C LYS A 42 -11.31 10.63 5.42
N ASN A 43 -11.47 10.73 6.75
CA ASN A 43 -11.49 9.56 7.61
C ASN A 43 -12.73 8.68 7.38
N GLU A 44 -13.87 9.28 7.10
CA GLU A 44 -15.09 8.56 6.75
C GLU A 44 -14.96 7.83 5.42
N LEU A 45 -14.35 8.47 4.43
CA LEU A 45 -14.05 7.85 3.14
C LEU A 45 -13.10 6.66 3.30
N LYS A 46 -12.02 6.83 4.07
CA LYS A 46 -11.08 5.74 4.36
C LYS A 46 -11.77 4.55 5.01
N HIS A 47 -12.62 4.82 6.00
CA HIS A 47 -13.37 3.78 6.70
C HIS A 47 -14.32 3.04 5.77
N THR A 48 -15.06 3.78 4.95
CA THR A 48 -15.99 3.19 3.95
C THR A 48 -15.26 2.32 2.95
N LEU A 49 -14.13 2.79 2.41
CA LEU A 49 -13.31 2.02 1.47
C LEU A 49 -12.72 0.78 2.12
N LYS A 50 -12.24 0.90 3.35
CA LYS A 50 -11.70 -0.23 4.11
C LYS A 50 -12.76 -1.31 4.36
N GLU A 51 -13.95 -0.92 4.77
CA GLU A 51 -15.06 -1.87 4.97
C GLU A 51 -15.46 -2.54 3.67
N ALA A 52 -15.54 -1.80 2.58
CA ALA A 52 -15.86 -2.35 1.26
C ALA A 52 -14.79 -3.36 0.81
N ALA A 53 -13.52 -3.07 1.04
CA ALA A 53 -12.41 -3.97 0.75
C ALA A 53 -12.50 -5.25 1.59
N ILE A 54 -12.76 -5.14 2.88
CA ILE A 54 -12.90 -6.29 3.78
C ILE A 54 -14.06 -7.18 3.33
N LYS A 55 -15.20 -6.61 2.99
CA LYS A 55 -16.35 -7.37 2.49
C LYS A 55 -16.04 -8.09 1.17
N LEU A 56 -15.34 -7.43 0.27
CA LEU A 56 -14.90 -8.05 -0.98
C LEU A 56 -13.99 -9.24 -0.71
N TYR A 57 -13.06 -9.11 0.22
CA TYR A 57 -12.15 -10.18 0.60
C TYR A 57 -12.88 -11.35 1.27
N GLU A 58 -13.83 -11.07 2.15
CA GLU A 58 -14.68 -12.09 2.78
C GLU A 58 -15.47 -12.88 1.75
N THR A 59 -15.99 -12.21 0.72
CA THR A 59 -16.63 -12.87 -0.42
C THR A 59 -15.67 -13.81 -1.13
N LYS A 60 -14.43 -13.37 -1.30
CA LYS A 60 -13.37 -14.14 -1.92
C LYS A 60 -12.99 -15.37 -1.09
N GLU A 61 -12.91 -15.22 0.23
CA GLU A 61 -12.69 -16.34 1.15
C GLU A 61 -13.78 -17.40 1.03
N ALA A 62 -15.03 -16.98 0.86
CA ALA A 62 -16.18 -17.87 0.73
C ALA A 62 -16.16 -18.69 -0.56
N GLU A 63 -15.41 -18.28 -1.58
CA GLU A 63 -15.24 -19.05 -2.82
C GLU A 63 -14.40 -20.31 -2.64
N PHE A 64 -13.58 -20.35 -1.58
CA PHE A 64 -12.72 -21.51 -1.29
C PHE A 64 -13.51 -22.59 -0.53
N PRO A 65 -13.38 -23.87 -0.93
CA PRO A 65 -14.08 -24.97 -0.26
C PRO A 65 -13.73 -25.13 1.22
N GLU A 66 -12.46 -24.86 1.55
CA GLU A 66 -11.94 -24.98 2.91
C GLU A 66 -11.24 -23.68 3.31
N PRO A 67 -11.54 -23.14 4.52
CA PRO A 67 -10.89 -21.91 4.99
C PRO A 67 -9.37 -22.01 5.09
N GLU A 68 -8.84 -23.21 5.32
CA GLU A 68 -7.41 -23.46 5.44
C GLU A 68 -6.66 -23.22 4.13
N GLN A 69 -7.32 -23.45 3.00
CA GLN A 69 -6.70 -23.25 1.67
C GLN A 69 -6.33 -21.79 1.45
N ILE A 70 -7.22 -20.86 1.78
CA ILE A 70 -6.93 -19.45 1.61
C ILE A 70 -5.85 -18.98 2.60
N ARG A 71 -5.82 -19.53 3.82
CA ARG A 71 -4.78 -19.22 4.80
C ARG A 71 -3.41 -19.66 4.31
N GLU A 72 -3.32 -20.83 3.69
CA GLU A 72 -2.07 -21.30 3.08
C GLU A 72 -1.64 -20.41 1.91
N ILE A 73 -2.56 -20.00 1.05
CA ILE A 73 -2.28 -19.09 -0.04
C ILE A 73 -1.79 -17.74 0.48
N GLU A 74 -2.44 -17.18 1.50
CA GLU A 74 -2.02 -15.94 2.14
C GLU A 74 -0.57 -16.04 2.63
N ARG A 75 -0.24 -17.14 3.28
CA ARG A 75 1.11 -17.38 3.81
C ARG A 75 2.15 -17.45 2.69
N VAL A 76 1.88 -18.21 1.65
CA VAL A 76 2.81 -18.38 0.51
C VAL A 76 3.01 -17.06 -0.21
N VAL A 77 1.93 -16.32 -0.46
CA VAL A 77 2.00 -15.00 -1.12
C VAL A 77 2.81 -14.02 -0.29
N LEU A 78 2.53 -13.92 1.01
CA LEU A 78 3.24 -13.00 1.89
C LEU A 78 4.73 -13.31 1.93
N LEU A 79 5.11 -14.58 2.10
CA LEU A 79 6.52 -14.98 2.16
C LEU A 79 7.24 -14.66 0.85
N LYS A 80 6.60 -14.93 -0.29
CA LYS A 80 7.19 -14.64 -1.59
C LYS A 80 7.39 -13.15 -1.82
N VAL A 81 6.41 -12.34 -1.44
CA VAL A 81 6.52 -10.87 -1.54
C VAL A 81 7.63 -10.35 -0.63
N ILE A 82 7.70 -10.82 0.61
CA ILE A 82 8.76 -10.45 1.56
C ILE A 82 10.12 -10.77 0.96
N ASP A 83 10.33 -11.98 0.44
CA ASP A 83 11.61 -12.38 -0.15
C ASP A 83 12.03 -11.44 -1.29
N ASN A 84 11.11 -11.14 -2.21
CA ASN A 84 11.41 -10.28 -3.35
C ASN A 84 11.73 -8.84 -2.91
N LYS A 85 10.96 -8.28 -1.99
CA LYS A 85 11.15 -6.90 -1.52
C LYS A 85 12.40 -6.78 -0.64
N TRP A 86 12.70 -7.82 0.13
CA TRP A 86 13.91 -7.86 0.92
C TRP A 86 15.17 -7.89 0.05
N MET A 87 15.20 -8.72 -0.99
CA MET A 87 16.32 -8.76 -1.92
C MET A 87 16.55 -7.40 -2.59
N SER A 88 15.47 -6.76 -3.05
CA SER A 88 15.54 -5.41 -3.62
C SER A 88 16.04 -4.38 -2.60
N HIS A 89 15.62 -4.50 -1.34
CA HIS A 89 16.05 -3.62 -0.25
C HIS A 89 17.54 -3.77 0.04
N LEU A 90 18.08 -4.99 0.02
CA LEU A 90 19.51 -5.21 0.20
C LEU A 90 20.33 -4.52 -0.91
N ASP A 91 19.87 -4.62 -2.16
CA ASP A 91 20.50 -3.92 -3.28
C ASP A 91 20.44 -2.41 -3.10
N ASP A 92 19.29 -1.88 -2.67
CA ASP A 92 19.12 -0.44 -2.39
C ASP A 92 20.02 0.03 -1.26
N MET A 93 20.18 -0.78 -0.21
CA MET A 93 21.07 -0.46 0.91
C MET A 93 22.55 -0.48 0.50
N ASP A 94 22.93 -1.39 -0.37
CA ASP A 94 24.30 -1.41 -0.92
C ASP A 94 24.57 -0.18 -1.77
N ALA A 95 23.63 0.19 -2.63
CA ALA A 95 23.73 1.43 -3.42
C ALA A 95 23.79 2.68 -2.55
N LEU A 96 23.00 2.72 -1.47
CA LEU A 96 23.01 3.80 -0.50
C LEU A 96 24.39 3.92 0.18
N ARG A 97 24.96 2.79 0.60
CA ARG A 97 26.28 2.77 1.27
C ARG A 97 27.38 3.32 0.35
N GLU A 98 27.35 2.95 -0.92
CA GLU A 98 28.28 3.48 -1.92
C GLU A 98 28.08 4.97 -2.14
N GLY A 99 26.83 5.43 -2.26
CA GLY A 99 26.48 6.84 -2.45
C GLY A 99 26.84 7.72 -1.27
N ILE A 100 26.73 7.23 -0.05
CA ILE A 100 27.08 7.96 1.18
C ILE A 100 28.56 8.33 1.21
N GLY A 101 29.44 7.47 0.71
CA GLY A 101 30.86 7.77 0.57
C GLY A 101 31.13 9.02 -0.26
N LEU A 102 30.34 9.28 -1.29
CA LEU A 102 30.41 10.48 -2.11
C LEU A 102 29.82 11.71 -1.40
N GLN A 103 28.78 11.54 -0.62
CA GLN A 103 28.16 12.63 0.15
C GLN A 103 29.04 13.14 1.30
N ALA A 104 30.00 12.35 1.77
CA ALA A 104 30.97 12.76 2.79
C ALA A 104 31.79 13.98 2.38
N TYR A 105 31.95 14.21 1.08
CA TYR A 105 32.62 15.43 0.58
C TYR A 105 31.78 16.70 0.77
N GLY A 106 30.47 16.57 1.04
CA GLY A 106 29.52 17.68 1.21
C GLY A 106 29.34 18.15 2.67
N GLN A 107 30.20 17.80 3.59
CA GLN A 107 30.18 18.22 5.01
C GLN A 107 28.96 17.64 5.81
N ARG A 108 28.28 16.64 5.33
CA ARG A 108 27.24 15.94 6.08
C ARG A 108 27.85 14.74 6.81
N ASP A 109 27.35 14.44 8.01
CA ASP A 109 27.76 13.25 8.74
C ASP A 109 27.28 12.00 7.98
N PRO A 110 28.16 11.16 7.44
CA PRO A 110 27.78 10.01 6.63
C PRO A 110 26.99 8.97 7.43
N VAL A 111 27.25 8.83 8.73
CA VAL A 111 26.52 7.86 9.57
C VAL A 111 25.09 8.31 9.77
N VAL A 112 24.86 9.59 10.03
CA VAL A 112 23.51 10.15 10.19
C VAL A 112 22.72 10.03 8.89
N GLU A 113 23.33 10.41 7.77
CA GLU A 113 22.69 10.30 6.44
C GLU A 113 22.35 8.85 6.09
N TYR A 114 23.25 7.92 6.36
CA TYR A 114 22.99 6.49 6.13
C TYR A 114 21.80 5.99 6.94
N LYS A 115 21.73 6.34 8.22
CA LYS A 115 20.62 5.94 9.10
C LYS A 115 19.29 6.53 8.64
N MET A 116 19.26 7.81 8.28
CA MET A 116 18.05 8.49 7.84
C MET A 116 17.53 7.92 6.52
N GLN A 117 18.38 7.84 5.52
CA GLN A 117 18.00 7.34 4.21
C GLN A 117 17.71 5.83 4.24
N GLY A 118 18.44 5.07 5.04
CA GLY A 118 18.18 3.65 5.25
C GLY A 118 16.82 3.39 5.90
N TYR A 119 16.44 4.22 6.85
CA TYR A 119 15.13 4.15 7.49
C TYR A 119 14.01 4.44 6.48
N GLU A 120 14.17 5.45 5.63
CA GLU A 120 13.22 5.76 4.56
C GLU A 120 13.07 4.59 3.58
N LEU A 121 14.16 3.96 3.20
CA LEU A 121 14.14 2.77 2.33
C LEU A 121 13.44 1.58 3.01
N TYR A 122 13.67 1.41 4.31
CA TYR A 122 12.98 0.37 5.09
C TYR A 122 11.47 0.60 5.14
N GLU A 123 11.03 1.82 5.43
CA GLU A 123 9.62 2.16 5.45
C GLU A 123 8.97 1.97 4.07
N ALA A 124 9.66 2.36 3.01
CA ALA A 124 9.20 2.15 1.64
C ALA A 124 9.06 0.65 1.32
N MET A 125 10.00 -0.17 1.80
CA MET A 125 9.92 -1.62 1.65
C MET A 125 8.70 -2.19 2.38
N MET A 126 8.46 -1.77 3.62
CA MET A 126 7.31 -2.24 4.39
C MET A 126 5.99 -1.87 3.72
N ALA A 127 5.88 -0.65 3.21
CA ALA A 127 4.71 -0.21 2.46
C ALA A 127 4.52 -1.02 1.18
N ALA A 128 5.60 -1.29 0.46
CA ALA A 128 5.58 -2.09 -0.77
C ALA A 128 5.16 -3.55 -0.51
N ILE A 129 5.60 -4.14 0.60
CA ILE A 129 5.18 -5.49 1.01
C ILE A 129 3.67 -5.54 1.23
N GLN A 130 3.13 -4.58 1.97
CA GLN A 130 1.70 -4.50 2.26
C GLN A 130 0.88 -4.33 0.98
N GLU A 131 1.25 -3.38 0.14
CA GLU A 131 0.55 -3.07 -1.11
C GLU A 131 0.57 -4.26 -2.07
N GLU A 132 1.72 -4.85 -2.30
CA GLU A 132 1.87 -5.97 -3.23
C GLU A 132 1.13 -7.22 -2.75
N THR A 133 1.21 -7.52 -1.46
CA THR A 133 0.50 -8.66 -0.85
C THR A 133 -1.01 -8.51 -1.00
N VAL A 134 -1.53 -7.34 -0.67
CA VAL A 134 -2.96 -7.05 -0.81
C VAL A 134 -3.38 -7.13 -2.26
N ARG A 135 -2.62 -6.55 -3.17
CA ARG A 135 -2.91 -6.60 -4.61
C ARG A 135 -3.01 -8.02 -5.12
N ILE A 136 -2.04 -8.87 -4.82
CA ILE A 136 -2.03 -10.27 -5.26
C ILE A 136 -3.22 -11.03 -4.69
N LEU A 137 -3.47 -10.91 -3.39
CA LEU A 137 -4.56 -11.63 -2.72
C LEU A 137 -5.93 -11.24 -3.25
N PHE A 138 -6.16 -9.97 -3.57
CA PHE A 138 -7.42 -9.52 -4.14
C PHE A 138 -7.63 -9.98 -5.60
N HIS A 139 -6.57 -10.35 -6.31
CA HIS A 139 -6.66 -10.78 -7.70
C HIS A 139 -6.56 -12.30 -7.89
N ILE A 140 -6.37 -13.05 -6.82
CA ILE A 140 -6.38 -14.51 -6.86
C ILE A 140 -7.80 -15.02 -7.19
N ARG A 141 -7.85 -16.02 -8.04
CA ARG A 141 -9.10 -16.71 -8.41
C ARG A 141 -9.01 -18.18 -8.03
N VAL A 142 -10.14 -18.76 -7.67
CA VAL A 142 -10.27 -20.19 -7.40
C VAL A 142 -10.17 -20.98 -8.69
#